data_edfb32372337070b1454079b34a97740
#
_entry.id   edfb32372337070b1454079b34a97740
#
_cell.length_a   1.000
_cell.length_b   1.000
_cell.length_c   1.000
_cell.angle_alpha   90.00
_cell.angle_beta   90.00
_cell.angle_gamma   90.00
#
_symmetry.space_group_name_H-M   'P 1'
#
loop_
_entity.id
_entity.type
_entity.pdbx_description
1 polymer ?
#
loop_
_entity_poly.entity_id
_entity_poly.type
_entity_poly.pdbx_seq_one_letter_code
_entity_poly.pdbx_strand_id
1 'polypeptide(L)'
;MKEQIVAVTVDKIQTFLTQAVHSHVQEKQTEDATLKEIRDASYQISNGFFEEIQKIFPETNNEFLLACSGVYIFKCIMPESEIEQRLNELFIRYYLDSQGQKQIRWTCFPASGNDNITSIQKAKERLRQSDTWNQIIEKNKELLFQFHEIKGEQKTCWDKEEKALPLFAGDINGLYQRKEEEEKKNRFRIAVLKADLNGMGEMFKKIQDYKRYRTISEILNEEISLDGLHHAAEKHTPKGKKGWLFPFYIAGDDIFFAVAIED
;
A
#
# COMPACT_ATOMS: atom_id res chain seq x y z
N MET A 1 17.44 -27.85 4.16
CA MET A 1 17.12 -26.86 3.11
C MET A 1 17.94 -25.61 3.37
N LYS A 2 18.37 -24.90 2.32
CA LYS A 2 19.12 -23.64 2.49
C LYS A 2 18.12 -22.51 2.68
N GLU A 3 18.43 -21.57 3.55
CA GLU A 3 17.66 -20.33 3.74
C GLU A 3 17.71 -19.50 2.46
N GLN A 4 16.57 -18.96 2.04
CA GLN A 4 16.40 -18.11 0.87
C GLN A 4 16.05 -16.68 1.33
N ILE A 5 16.53 -15.68 0.60
CA ILE A 5 16.02 -14.31 0.67
C ILE A 5 14.94 -14.17 -0.41
N VAL A 6 13.75 -13.85 0.01
CA VAL A 6 12.61 -13.55 -0.87
C VAL A 6 12.34 -12.05 -0.81
N ALA A 7 12.18 -11.44 -1.95
CA ALA A 7 11.77 -10.04 -2.03
C ALA A 7 10.61 -9.90 -3.02
N VAL A 8 9.59 -9.18 -2.63
CA VAL A 8 8.40 -8.94 -3.44
C VAL A 8 7.93 -7.50 -3.31
N THR A 9 7.43 -6.92 -4.38
CA THR A 9 6.87 -5.56 -4.40
C THR A 9 5.70 -5.48 -5.36
N VAL A 10 4.76 -4.59 -5.06
CA VAL A 10 3.74 -4.17 -6.02
C VAL A 10 4.39 -3.19 -7.00
N ASP A 11 4.21 -3.44 -8.29
CA ASP A 11 4.74 -2.60 -9.36
C ASP A 11 3.68 -1.60 -9.85
N LYS A 12 4.13 -0.47 -10.39
CA LYS A 12 3.26 0.55 -11.01
C LYS A 12 2.13 1.09 -10.11
N ILE A 13 2.40 1.22 -8.82
CA ILE A 13 1.42 1.71 -7.82
C ILE A 13 0.75 3.00 -8.28
N GLN A 14 1.52 3.99 -8.73
CA GLN A 14 0.98 5.26 -9.20
C GLN A 14 0.09 5.12 -10.44
N THR A 15 0.45 4.22 -11.35
CA THR A 15 -0.37 3.92 -12.53
C THR A 15 -1.70 3.30 -12.12
N PHE A 16 -1.70 2.37 -11.18
CA PHE A 16 -2.91 1.75 -10.64
C PHE A 16 -3.82 2.78 -9.96
N LEU A 17 -3.26 3.65 -9.12
CA LEU A 17 -4.01 4.71 -8.44
C LEU A 17 -4.61 5.72 -9.44
N THR A 18 -3.86 6.07 -10.49
CA THR A 18 -4.34 7.01 -11.53
C THR A 18 -5.36 6.37 -12.46
N GLN A 19 -5.25 5.09 -12.76
CA GLN A 19 -6.22 4.37 -13.59
C GLN A 19 -7.55 4.18 -12.88
N ALA A 20 -7.56 3.98 -11.56
CA ALA A 20 -8.79 4.01 -10.77
C ALA A 20 -9.57 5.32 -10.99
N VAL A 21 -8.88 6.45 -11.10
CA VAL A 21 -9.49 7.76 -11.43
C VAL A 21 -10.04 7.79 -12.85
N HIS A 22 -9.32 7.25 -13.82
CA HIS A 22 -9.69 7.36 -15.24
C HIS A 22 -10.83 6.42 -15.65
N SER A 23 -10.93 5.24 -15.07
CA SER A 23 -11.99 4.28 -15.40
C SER A 23 -13.40 4.80 -15.05
N HIS A 24 -13.52 5.60 -13.99
CA HIS A 24 -14.81 6.14 -13.52
C HIS A 24 -15.26 7.43 -14.20
N VAL A 25 -14.33 8.23 -14.72
CA VAL A 25 -14.69 9.42 -15.54
C VAL A 25 -15.49 9.01 -16.79
N GLN A 26 -15.27 7.78 -17.30
CA GLN A 26 -16.01 7.25 -18.45
C GLN A 26 -17.42 6.73 -18.08
N GLU A 27 -17.65 6.30 -16.84
CA GLU A 27 -18.91 5.67 -16.40
C GLU A 27 -19.91 6.64 -15.73
N LYS A 28 -19.66 7.96 -15.74
CA LYS A 28 -20.53 8.98 -15.08
C LYS A 28 -20.77 8.73 -13.59
N GLN A 29 -19.87 8.10 -12.89
CA GLN A 29 -19.94 7.99 -11.43
C GLN A 29 -19.61 9.34 -10.78
N THR A 30 -20.11 9.55 -9.57
CA THR A 30 -19.89 10.81 -8.84
C THR A 30 -18.41 10.97 -8.46
N GLU A 31 -17.92 12.21 -8.38
CA GLU A 31 -16.53 12.52 -7.96
C GLU A 31 -16.14 11.85 -6.64
N ASP A 32 -17.10 11.67 -5.74
CA ASP A 32 -16.92 11.01 -4.44
C ASP A 32 -16.52 9.54 -4.54
N ALA A 33 -17.11 8.80 -5.49
CA ALA A 33 -16.77 7.40 -5.72
C ALA A 33 -15.30 7.26 -6.12
N THR A 34 -14.80 8.16 -6.98
CA THR A 34 -13.43 8.17 -7.46
C THR A 34 -12.40 8.32 -6.33
N LEU A 35 -12.67 9.23 -5.39
CA LEU A 35 -11.74 9.48 -4.28
C LEU A 35 -11.72 8.32 -3.27
N LYS A 36 -12.87 7.71 -3.00
CA LYS A 36 -12.95 6.48 -2.20
C LYS A 36 -12.11 5.36 -2.79
N GLU A 37 -12.17 5.20 -4.09
CA GLU A 37 -11.43 4.14 -4.78
C GLU A 37 -9.93 4.35 -4.77
N ILE A 38 -9.44 5.59 -4.87
CA ILE A 38 -8.01 5.89 -4.70
C ILE A 38 -7.56 5.48 -3.31
N ARG A 39 -8.32 5.83 -2.28
CA ARG A 39 -8.04 5.46 -0.91
C ARG A 39 -8.05 3.94 -0.71
N ASP A 40 -9.09 3.27 -1.20
CA ASP A 40 -9.23 1.82 -1.09
C ASP A 40 -8.13 1.10 -1.87
N ALA A 41 -7.75 1.60 -3.03
CA ALA A 41 -6.62 1.10 -3.81
C ALA A 41 -5.29 1.29 -3.07
N SER A 42 -5.08 2.43 -2.42
CA SER A 42 -3.91 2.69 -1.59
C SER A 42 -3.82 1.72 -0.41
N TYR A 43 -4.93 1.52 0.30
CA TYR A 43 -5.00 0.56 1.41
C TYR A 43 -4.71 -0.88 0.96
N GLN A 44 -5.28 -1.29 -0.18
CA GLN A 44 -5.03 -2.63 -0.73
C GLN A 44 -3.56 -2.87 -1.09
N ILE A 45 -2.86 -1.83 -1.56
CA ILE A 45 -1.44 -1.93 -1.92
C ILE A 45 -0.56 -1.99 -0.67
N SER A 46 -0.89 -1.23 0.37
CA SER A 46 -0.10 -1.22 1.61
C SER A 46 -0.46 -2.39 2.52
N ASN A 47 -1.62 -2.35 3.14
CA ASN A 47 -2.01 -3.30 4.17
C ASN A 47 -2.51 -4.63 3.57
N GLY A 48 -3.38 -4.57 2.57
CA GLY A 48 -3.95 -5.77 1.97
C GLY A 48 -2.90 -6.66 1.30
N PHE A 49 -1.90 -6.06 0.65
CA PHE A 49 -0.82 -6.84 0.04
C PHE A 49 0.07 -7.50 1.10
N PHE A 50 0.33 -6.82 2.22
CA PHE A 50 1.08 -7.41 3.32
C PHE A 50 0.34 -8.61 3.92
N GLU A 51 -0.95 -8.49 4.18
CA GLU A 51 -1.79 -9.60 4.65
C GLU A 51 -1.75 -10.81 3.70
N GLU A 52 -1.77 -10.58 2.39
CA GLU A 52 -1.66 -11.65 1.39
C GLU A 52 -0.28 -12.33 1.42
N ILE A 53 0.79 -11.55 1.56
CA ILE A 53 2.14 -12.11 1.73
C ILE A 53 2.23 -12.93 3.00
N GLN A 54 1.68 -12.44 4.12
CA GLN A 54 1.68 -13.17 5.39
C GLN A 54 0.85 -14.47 5.34
N LYS A 55 -0.25 -14.50 4.59
CA LYS A 55 -1.02 -15.74 4.36
C LYS A 55 -0.20 -16.81 3.63
N ILE A 56 0.58 -16.39 2.64
CA ILE A 56 1.39 -17.29 1.81
C ILE A 56 2.70 -17.66 2.52
N PHE A 57 3.28 -16.71 3.26
CA PHE A 57 4.53 -16.84 4.00
C PHE A 57 4.35 -16.37 5.44
N PRO A 58 3.76 -17.21 6.32
CA PRO A 58 3.49 -16.84 7.72
C PRO A 58 4.76 -16.49 8.50
N GLU A 59 4.70 -15.48 9.35
CA GLU A 59 5.82 -15.03 10.21
C GLU A 59 6.36 -16.13 11.13
N THR A 60 5.53 -17.11 11.49
CA THR A 60 5.94 -18.26 12.31
C THR A 60 7.10 -19.06 11.68
N ASN A 61 7.24 -18.99 10.35
CA ASN A 61 8.25 -19.74 9.59
C ASN A 61 9.21 -18.82 8.81
N ASN A 62 9.04 -17.51 8.90
CA ASN A 62 9.79 -16.55 8.08
C ASN A 62 10.19 -15.32 8.90
N GLU A 63 11.40 -14.84 8.70
CA GLU A 63 11.92 -13.62 9.33
C GLU A 63 11.79 -12.45 8.36
N PHE A 64 10.88 -11.51 8.61
CA PHE A 64 10.76 -10.29 7.81
C PHE A 64 11.91 -9.33 8.12
N LEU A 65 12.70 -9.02 7.11
CA LEU A 65 13.82 -8.08 7.17
C LEU A 65 13.37 -6.65 6.85
N LEU A 66 12.38 -6.52 5.98
CA LEU A 66 11.75 -5.25 5.60
C LEU A 66 10.29 -5.51 5.23
N ALA A 67 9.39 -4.71 5.79
CA ALA A 67 7.97 -4.68 5.43
C ALA A 67 7.53 -3.21 5.42
N CYS A 68 7.66 -2.54 4.28
CA CYS A 68 7.41 -1.10 4.18
C CYS A 68 7.04 -0.73 2.73
N SER A 69 6.05 0.15 2.58
CA SER A 69 5.73 0.81 1.31
C SER A 69 5.51 -0.14 0.13
N GLY A 70 4.84 -1.28 0.36
CA GLY A 70 4.60 -2.28 -0.67
C GLY A 70 5.86 -3.07 -1.09
N VAL A 71 6.97 -2.96 -0.33
CA VAL A 71 8.17 -3.77 -0.49
C VAL A 71 8.34 -4.68 0.70
N TYR A 72 8.40 -5.98 0.47
CA TYR A 72 8.54 -7.01 1.49
C TYR A 72 9.77 -7.86 1.20
N ILE A 73 10.68 -7.95 2.17
CA ILE A 73 11.91 -8.74 2.08
C ILE A 73 11.99 -9.60 3.33
N PHE A 74 12.10 -10.90 3.15
CA PHE A 74 12.13 -11.85 4.26
C PHE A 74 13.01 -13.05 3.97
N LYS A 75 13.43 -13.72 5.02
CA LYS A 75 14.10 -15.02 4.98
C LYS A 75 13.07 -16.13 5.02
N CYS A 76 13.28 -17.15 4.21
CA CYS A 76 12.38 -18.29 4.10
C CYS A 76 13.17 -19.60 3.99
N ILE A 77 12.77 -20.62 4.75
CA ILE A 77 13.36 -21.96 4.68
C ILE A 77 12.40 -22.84 3.84
N MET A 78 12.41 -22.60 2.55
CA MET A 78 11.57 -23.30 1.57
C MET A 78 12.37 -23.54 0.29
N PRO A 79 12.09 -24.61 -0.49
CA PRO A 79 12.68 -24.77 -1.82
C PRO A 79 12.37 -23.58 -2.72
N GLU A 80 13.35 -23.15 -3.51
CA GLU A 80 13.19 -22.03 -4.44
C GLU A 80 11.99 -22.25 -5.40
N SER A 81 11.85 -23.47 -5.92
CA SER A 81 10.73 -23.84 -6.82
C SER A 81 9.35 -23.67 -6.16
N GLU A 82 9.23 -23.92 -4.86
CA GLU A 82 7.97 -23.75 -4.13
C GLU A 82 7.69 -22.27 -3.87
N ILE A 83 8.74 -21.49 -3.56
CA ILE A 83 8.62 -20.02 -3.42
C ILE A 83 8.16 -19.42 -4.75
N GLU A 84 8.81 -19.79 -5.85
CA GLU A 84 8.43 -19.34 -7.20
C GLU A 84 6.99 -19.70 -7.56
N GLN A 85 6.58 -20.92 -7.29
CA GLN A 85 5.20 -21.35 -7.55
C GLN A 85 4.20 -20.47 -6.81
N ARG A 86 4.38 -20.27 -5.50
CA ARG A 86 3.48 -19.45 -4.67
C ARG A 86 3.41 -17.99 -5.12
N LEU A 87 4.56 -17.42 -5.49
CA LEU A 87 4.62 -16.04 -5.98
C LEU A 87 4.03 -15.90 -7.39
N ASN A 88 4.18 -16.89 -8.25
CA ASN A 88 3.53 -16.93 -9.55
C ASN A 88 2.00 -17.01 -9.42
N GLU A 89 1.49 -17.86 -8.51
CA GLU A 89 0.06 -17.96 -8.22
C GLU A 89 -0.49 -16.63 -7.68
N LEU A 90 0.26 -15.97 -6.79
CA LEU A 90 -0.09 -14.64 -6.29
C LEU A 90 -0.13 -13.60 -7.42
N PHE A 91 0.89 -13.59 -8.29
CA PHE A 91 0.94 -12.69 -9.45
C PHE A 91 -0.27 -12.87 -10.35
N ILE A 92 -0.57 -14.11 -10.75
CA ILE A 92 -1.68 -14.42 -11.65
C ILE A 92 -3.00 -13.95 -11.04
N ARG A 93 -3.24 -14.23 -9.76
CA ARG A 93 -4.45 -13.80 -9.04
C ARG A 93 -4.56 -12.27 -9.02
N TYR A 94 -3.51 -11.56 -8.60
CA TYR A 94 -3.50 -10.11 -8.55
C TYR A 94 -3.73 -9.46 -9.92
N TYR A 95 -3.12 -10.04 -10.96
CA TYR A 95 -3.26 -9.57 -12.33
C TYR A 95 -4.69 -9.75 -12.84
N LEU A 96 -5.27 -10.92 -12.64
CA LEU A 96 -6.64 -11.22 -13.08
C LEU A 96 -7.67 -10.40 -12.30
N ASP A 97 -7.59 -10.38 -10.98
CA ASP A 97 -8.51 -9.64 -10.10
C ASP A 97 -8.52 -8.13 -10.36
N SER A 98 -7.41 -7.59 -10.85
CA SER A 98 -7.27 -6.18 -11.19
C SER A 98 -7.41 -5.89 -12.69
N GLN A 99 -7.82 -6.85 -13.50
CA GLN A 99 -7.88 -6.72 -14.96
C GLN A 99 -6.56 -6.22 -15.57
N GLY A 100 -5.44 -6.73 -15.06
CA GLY A 100 -4.10 -6.40 -15.54
C GLY A 100 -3.46 -5.14 -14.93
N GLN A 101 -4.16 -4.43 -14.06
CA GLN A 101 -3.69 -3.18 -13.47
C GLN A 101 -2.68 -3.40 -12.34
N LYS A 102 -2.88 -4.43 -11.50
CA LYS A 102 -1.95 -4.77 -10.42
C LYS A 102 -0.91 -5.77 -10.92
N GLN A 103 0.33 -5.40 -10.76
CA GLN A 103 1.46 -6.25 -11.08
C GLN A 103 2.35 -6.37 -9.88
N ILE A 104 2.87 -7.56 -9.63
CA ILE A 104 3.90 -7.76 -8.62
C ILE A 104 5.22 -8.12 -9.29
N ARG A 105 6.31 -7.71 -8.67
CA ARG A 105 7.67 -8.08 -9.05
C ARG A 105 8.31 -8.78 -7.88
N TRP A 106 9.03 -9.83 -8.14
CA TRP A 106 9.69 -10.58 -7.09
C TRP A 106 11.04 -11.13 -7.51
N THR A 107 11.83 -11.51 -6.53
CA THR A 107 13.09 -12.24 -6.71
C THR A 107 13.33 -13.15 -5.53
N CYS A 108 14.03 -14.26 -5.78
CA CYS A 108 14.48 -15.21 -4.78
C CYS A 108 15.96 -15.52 -4.99
N PHE A 109 16.70 -15.70 -3.91
CA PHE A 109 18.11 -16.13 -4.00
C PHE A 109 18.60 -16.68 -2.64
N PRO A 110 19.61 -17.58 -2.65
CA PRO A 110 20.16 -18.12 -1.41
C PRO A 110 20.68 -17.03 -0.47
N ALA A 111 20.33 -17.12 0.81
CA ALA A 111 20.88 -16.24 1.84
C ALA A 111 22.40 -16.46 1.93
N SER A 112 23.15 -15.39 1.86
CA SER A 112 24.61 -15.40 1.97
C SER A 112 25.04 -14.68 3.25
N GLY A 113 25.37 -15.47 4.29
CA GLY A 113 25.85 -14.92 5.55
C GLY A 113 24.76 -14.30 6.43
N ASN A 114 25.18 -13.69 7.54
CA ASN A 114 24.28 -13.11 8.56
C ASN A 114 24.07 -11.60 8.39
N ASP A 115 24.54 -10.99 7.30
CA ASP A 115 24.39 -9.56 7.07
C ASP A 115 23.05 -9.27 6.39
N ASN A 116 22.09 -8.87 7.20
CA ASN A 116 20.74 -8.54 6.76
C ASN A 116 20.70 -7.28 5.90
N ILE A 117 21.59 -6.29 6.11
CA ILE A 117 21.63 -5.06 5.31
C ILE A 117 22.08 -5.37 3.89
N THR A 118 23.17 -6.11 3.73
CA THR A 118 23.62 -6.56 2.42
C THR A 118 22.56 -7.38 1.70
N SER A 119 21.83 -8.23 2.43
CA SER A 119 20.71 -9.00 1.88
C SER A 119 19.57 -8.09 1.39
N ILE A 120 19.20 -7.07 2.15
CA ILE A 120 18.17 -6.09 1.76
C ILE A 120 18.61 -5.28 0.53
N GLN A 121 19.85 -4.78 0.50
CA GLN A 121 20.37 -4.00 -0.62
C GLN A 121 20.39 -4.82 -1.91
N LYS A 122 20.92 -6.05 -1.84
CA LYS A 122 20.94 -7.00 -2.95
C LYS A 122 19.52 -7.36 -3.44
N ALA A 123 18.59 -7.55 -2.51
CA ALA A 123 17.20 -7.82 -2.84
C ALA A 123 16.54 -6.66 -3.59
N LYS A 124 16.73 -5.43 -3.12
CA LYS A 124 16.24 -4.22 -3.79
C LYS A 124 16.84 -4.03 -5.18
N GLU A 125 18.13 -4.28 -5.34
CA GLU A 125 18.80 -4.22 -6.65
C GLU A 125 18.22 -5.27 -7.61
N ARG A 126 18.09 -6.52 -7.15
CA ARG A 126 17.50 -7.59 -7.96
C ARG A 126 16.03 -7.33 -8.32
N LEU A 127 15.23 -6.78 -7.40
CA LEU A 127 13.86 -6.37 -7.71
C LEU A 127 13.79 -5.34 -8.83
N ARG A 128 14.73 -4.38 -8.88
CA ARG A 128 14.79 -3.37 -9.95
C ARG A 128 15.14 -3.98 -11.31
N GLN A 129 15.95 -5.04 -11.32
CA GLN A 129 16.39 -5.73 -12.52
C GLN A 129 15.46 -6.89 -12.91
N SER A 130 14.50 -7.25 -12.06
CA SER A 130 13.62 -8.40 -12.28
C SER A 130 12.68 -8.16 -13.45
N ASP A 131 12.64 -9.12 -14.37
CA ASP A 131 11.74 -9.16 -15.50
C ASP A 131 10.58 -10.17 -15.27
N THR A 132 10.09 -10.21 -14.04
CA THR A 132 9.04 -11.14 -13.60
C THR A 132 7.82 -11.11 -14.52
N TRP A 133 7.43 -9.91 -14.97
CA TRP A 133 6.29 -9.71 -15.83
C TRP A 133 6.39 -10.51 -17.14
N ASN A 134 7.47 -10.31 -17.91
CA ASN A 134 7.62 -11.01 -19.17
C ASN A 134 7.73 -12.51 -18.99
N GLN A 135 8.46 -12.96 -17.98
CA GLN A 135 8.62 -14.39 -17.68
C GLN A 135 7.29 -15.08 -17.36
N ILE A 136 6.42 -14.46 -16.58
CA ILE A 136 5.12 -15.03 -16.20
C ILE A 136 4.15 -14.98 -17.38
N ILE A 137 4.11 -13.87 -18.11
CA ILE A 137 3.24 -13.75 -19.27
C ILE A 137 3.61 -14.76 -20.35
N GLU A 138 4.88 -14.92 -20.67
CA GLU A 138 5.29 -15.90 -21.68
C GLU A 138 4.85 -17.33 -21.32
N LYS A 139 4.93 -17.69 -20.04
CA LYS A 139 4.52 -19.00 -19.54
C LYS A 139 2.99 -19.21 -19.44
N ASN A 140 2.22 -18.14 -19.30
CA ASN A 140 0.80 -18.20 -18.97
C ASN A 140 -0.08 -17.36 -19.93
N LYS A 141 0.35 -17.15 -21.17
CA LYS A 141 -0.37 -16.33 -22.16
C LYS A 141 -1.85 -16.66 -22.28
N GLU A 142 -2.19 -17.95 -22.40
CA GLU A 142 -3.57 -18.38 -22.56
C GLU A 142 -4.43 -18.06 -21.33
N LEU A 143 -3.88 -18.18 -20.14
CA LEU A 143 -4.59 -17.89 -18.88
C LEU A 143 -4.77 -16.40 -18.66
N LEU A 144 -3.72 -15.62 -18.89
CA LEU A 144 -3.70 -14.17 -18.58
C LEU A 144 -4.51 -13.32 -19.55
N PHE A 145 -4.75 -13.82 -20.77
CA PHE A 145 -5.59 -13.13 -21.76
C PHE A 145 -7.05 -13.65 -21.81
N GLN A 146 -7.40 -14.64 -20.99
CA GLN A 146 -8.78 -15.02 -20.76
C GLN A 146 -9.38 -14.12 -19.66
N PHE A 147 -9.68 -12.87 -20.01
CA PHE A 147 -10.39 -11.97 -19.10
C PHE A 147 -11.83 -12.47 -18.92
N HIS A 148 -12.10 -13.09 -17.81
CA HIS A 148 -13.47 -13.33 -17.36
C HIS A 148 -13.95 -12.10 -16.60
N GLU A 149 -15.15 -11.66 -16.88
CA GLU A 149 -15.84 -10.65 -16.09
C GLU A 149 -15.99 -11.18 -14.66
N ILE A 150 -15.07 -10.85 -13.78
CA ILE A 150 -15.17 -11.20 -12.36
C ILE A 150 -16.16 -10.23 -11.75
N LYS A 151 -17.44 -10.61 -11.72
CA LYS A 151 -18.46 -9.95 -10.90
C LYS A 151 -18.19 -10.27 -9.44
N GLY A 152 -17.17 -9.67 -8.87
CA GLY A 152 -16.91 -9.68 -7.44
C GLY A 152 -17.38 -8.36 -6.86
N GLU A 153 -18.28 -8.40 -5.87
CA GLU A 153 -18.45 -7.26 -4.99
C GLU A 153 -17.08 -6.91 -4.40
N GLN A 154 -16.53 -5.78 -4.79
CA GLN A 154 -15.36 -5.21 -4.12
C GLN A 154 -15.83 -4.85 -2.71
N LYS A 155 -15.63 -5.77 -1.76
CA LYS A 155 -15.80 -5.43 -0.34
C LYS A 155 -14.74 -4.38 -0.03
N THR A 156 -15.20 -3.16 0.18
CA THR A 156 -14.33 -2.07 0.61
C THR A 156 -13.74 -2.45 1.97
N CYS A 157 -12.46 -2.73 2.03
CA CYS A 157 -11.74 -3.02 3.29
C CYS A 157 -11.86 -1.84 4.27
N TRP A 158 -12.20 -0.67 3.76
CA TRP A 158 -12.28 0.58 4.51
C TRP A 158 -13.45 0.63 5.53
N ASP A 159 -14.56 -0.07 5.31
CA ASP A 159 -15.73 -0.03 6.23
C ASP A 159 -15.40 -0.46 7.67
N LYS A 160 -14.33 -1.26 7.85
CA LYS A 160 -13.83 -1.63 9.16
C LYS A 160 -12.98 -0.52 9.79
N GLU A 161 -12.12 0.10 8.98
CA GLU A 161 -11.19 1.16 9.40
C GLU A 161 -11.93 2.46 9.73
N GLU A 162 -12.98 2.81 8.98
CA GLU A 162 -13.80 4.00 9.23
C GLU A 162 -14.41 4.00 10.64
N LYS A 163 -14.77 2.83 11.18
CA LYS A 163 -15.28 2.71 12.54
C LYS A 163 -14.20 2.84 13.61
N ALA A 164 -12.98 2.39 13.31
CA ALA A 164 -11.84 2.46 14.21
C ALA A 164 -11.21 3.86 14.26
N LEU A 165 -11.34 4.63 13.17
CA LEU A 165 -10.67 5.92 12.98
C LEU A 165 -11.69 7.06 12.79
N PRO A 166 -12.39 7.48 13.84
CA PRO A 166 -13.57 8.36 13.76
C PRO A 166 -13.28 9.78 13.26
N LEU A 167 -12.01 10.22 13.23
CA LEU A 167 -11.64 11.51 12.63
C LEU A 167 -11.68 11.50 11.10
N PHE A 168 -11.62 10.33 10.50
CA PHE A 168 -11.67 10.23 9.04
C PHE A 168 -13.10 10.33 8.53
N ALA A 169 -13.28 11.12 7.47
CA ALA A 169 -14.52 11.17 6.72
C ALA A 169 -14.60 9.93 5.81
N GLY A 170 -15.78 9.36 5.69
CA GLY A 170 -16.04 8.23 4.78
C GLY A 170 -15.91 8.62 3.31
N ASP A 171 -16.18 9.88 2.99
CA ASP A 171 -16.02 10.50 1.66
C ASP A 171 -15.64 11.98 1.81
N ILE A 172 -15.30 12.63 0.70
CA ILE A 172 -14.90 14.05 0.73
C ILE A 172 -16.07 14.98 1.09
N ASN A 173 -17.31 14.59 0.76
CA ASN A 173 -18.50 15.35 1.15
C ASN A 173 -18.72 15.26 2.66
N GLY A 174 -18.28 14.20 3.32
CA GLY A 174 -18.29 14.08 4.76
C GLY A 174 -17.51 15.20 5.48
N LEU A 175 -16.54 15.83 4.80
CA LEU A 175 -15.85 17.02 5.31
C LEU A 175 -16.75 18.26 5.37
N TYR A 176 -17.83 18.29 4.57
CA TYR A 176 -18.78 19.40 4.50
C TYR A 176 -20.02 19.18 5.37
N GLN A 177 -20.29 17.95 5.84
CA GLN A 177 -21.49 17.64 6.62
C GLN A 177 -21.39 18.21 8.02
N ARG A 178 -21.66 19.50 8.13
CA ARG A 178 -21.90 20.16 9.40
C ARG A 178 -23.28 20.81 9.40
N LYS A 179 -24.11 20.28 10.30
CA LYS A 179 -25.41 20.75 10.78
C LYS A 179 -26.07 21.82 9.93
N GLU A 180 -27.16 21.47 9.29
CA GLU A 180 -28.06 22.33 8.51
C GLU A 180 -28.44 23.66 9.19
N GLU A 181 -28.24 23.79 10.50
CA GLU A 181 -28.55 25.00 11.28
C GLU A 181 -27.46 26.07 11.21
N GLU A 182 -26.21 25.73 10.87
CA GLU A 182 -25.09 26.70 10.73
C GLU A 182 -24.88 27.14 9.26
N GLU A 183 -25.60 26.56 8.30
CA GLU A 183 -25.38 26.69 6.87
C GLU A 183 -25.52 28.10 6.28
N LYS A 184 -26.01 29.06 7.01
CA LYS A 184 -26.28 30.38 6.41
C LYS A 184 -25.10 31.37 6.46
N LYS A 185 -23.99 31.05 7.08
CA LYS A 185 -22.88 32.01 7.23
C LYS A 185 -21.46 31.53 6.93
N ASN A 186 -21.17 30.25 6.89
CA ASN A 186 -19.77 29.79 6.76
C ASN A 186 -19.50 29.21 5.39
N ARG A 187 -18.58 29.83 4.67
CA ARG A 187 -17.98 29.27 3.46
C ARG A 187 -17.02 28.17 3.90
N PHE A 188 -17.42 26.93 3.78
CA PHE A 188 -16.55 25.78 4.05
C PHE A 188 -15.40 25.78 3.04
N ARG A 189 -14.19 25.67 3.56
CA ARG A 189 -12.99 25.51 2.78
C ARG A 189 -12.36 24.17 3.10
N ILE A 190 -11.76 23.56 2.09
CA ILE A 190 -10.92 22.36 2.25
C ILE A 190 -9.49 22.77 1.99
N ALA A 191 -8.59 22.38 2.88
CA ALA A 191 -7.17 22.34 2.58
C ALA A 191 -6.78 20.96 2.12
N VAL A 192 -6.06 20.90 1.03
CA VAL A 192 -5.44 19.68 0.52
C VAL A 192 -3.94 19.78 0.80
N LEU A 193 -3.42 18.78 1.50
CA LEU A 193 -2.02 18.75 1.91
C LEU A 193 -1.34 17.53 1.28
N LYS A 194 -0.17 17.80 0.68
CA LYS A 194 0.73 16.75 0.23
C LYS A 194 2.09 16.99 0.86
N ALA A 195 2.65 15.96 1.49
CA ALA A 195 3.98 15.97 2.04
C ALA A 195 4.77 14.76 1.54
N ASP A 196 6.06 14.94 1.39
CA ASP A 196 7.03 13.92 0.98
C ASP A 196 8.28 14.05 1.85
N LEU A 197 8.80 12.92 2.32
CA LEU A 197 10.03 12.89 3.11
C LEU A 197 11.27 12.88 2.22
N ASN A 198 11.88 14.03 2.07
CA ASN A 198 13.06 14.19 1.22
C ASN A 198 14.26 13.36 1.68
N GLY A 199 14.93 12.73 0.74
CA GLY A 199 16.23 12.10 0.95
C GLY A 199 16.19 10.73 1.66
N MET A 200 15.02 10.11 1.81
CA MET A 200 14.85 8.81 2.47
C MET A 200 15.75 7.75 1.86
N GLY A 201 15.79 7.64 0.55
CA GLY A 201 16.62 6.67 -0.15
C GLY A 201 18.12 6.83 0.15
N GLU A 202 18.61 8.07 0.22
CA GLU A 202 20.01 8.37 0.55
C GLU A 202 20.32 8.14 2.04
N MET A 203 19.36 8.41 2.91
CA MET A 203 19.48 8.11 4.33
C MET A 203 19.64 6.60 4.56
N PHE A 204 18.75 5.80 3.97
CA PHE A 204 18.82 4.35 4.13
C PHE A 204 20.07 3.71 3.52
N LYS A 205 20.64 4.26 2.45
CA LYS A 205 21.91 3.80 1.87
C LYS A 205 23.10 3.98 2.83
N LYS A 206 23.05 4.99 3.71
CA LYS A 206 24.14 5.30 4.66
C LYS A 206 24.09 4.46 5.93
N ILE A 207 22.96 3.81 6.22
CA ILE A 207 22.81 3.00 7.43
C ILE A 207 23.49 1.64 7.22
N GLN A 208 24.50 1.35 8.01
CA GLN A 208 25.25 0.08 7.97
C GLN A 208 24.82 -0.89 9.09
N ASP A 209 24.17 -0.39 10.14
CA ASP A 209 23.66 -1.21 11.24
C ASP A 209 22.22 -1.64 10.97
N TYR A 210 22.00 -2.96 10.88
CA TYR A 210 20.69 -3.54 10.61
C TYR A 210 19.64 -3.20 11.67
N LYS A 211 20.03 -3.19 12.96
CA LYS A 211 19.10 -2.86 14.04
C LYS A 211 18.58 -1.43 13.87
N ARG A 212 19.49 -0.50 13.57
CA ARG A 212 19.11 0.90 13.30
C ARG A 212 18.27 1.02 12.03
N TYR A 213 18.62 0.30 10.97
CA TYR A 213 17.85 0.26 9.72
C TYR A 213 16.42 -0.19 9.97
N ARG A 214 16.27 -1.31 10.68
CA ARG A 214 14.96 -1.89 11.03
C ARG A 214 14.15 -0.95 11.92
N THR A 215 14.73 -0.42 12.99
CA THR A 215 14.04 0.53 13.88
C THR A 215 13.53 1.75 13.14
N ILE A 216 14.32 2.35 12.25
CA ILE A 216 13.88 3.51 11.46
C ILE A 216 12.77 3.10 10.50
N SER A 217 12.87 1.94 9.83
CA SER A 217 11.82 1.46 8.95
C SER A 217 10.51 1.19 9.69
N GLU A 218 10.58 0.60 10.88
CA GLU A 218 9.41 0.35 11.74
C GLU A 218 8.75 1.66 12.19
N ILE A 219 9.53 2.62 12.68
CA ILE A 219 9.02 3.96 13.08
C ILE A 219 8.34 4.66 11.89
N LEU A 220 8.97 4.65 10.72
CA LEU A 220 8.37 5.28 9.54
C LEU A 220 7.07 4.60 9.11
N ASN A 221 7.03 3.27 9.16
CA ASN A 221 5.84 2.51 8.80
C ASN A 221 4.69 2.71 9.81
N GLU A 222 5.01 2.96 11.09
CA GLU A 222 4.05 3.26 12.14
C GLU A 222 3.55 4.71 12.04
N GLU A 223 4.46 5.68 11.96
CA GLU A 223 4.14 7.10 11.96
C GLU A 223 3.55 7.58 10.62
N ILE A 224 4.03 7.04 9.48
CA ILE A 224 3.50 7.33 8.14
C ILE A 224 2.51 6.26 7.74
N SER A 225 1.42 6.20 8.46
CA SER A 225 0.30 5.29 8.28
C SER A 225 -1.02 6.02 8.50
N LEU A 226 -2.13 5.36 8.21
CA LEU A 226 -3.46 5.88 8.54
C LEU A 226 -3.61 6.10 10.05
N ASP A 227 -3.16 5.14 10.86
CA ASP A 227 -3.20 5.22 12.32
C ASP A 227 -2.31 6.37 12.82
N GLY A 228 -1.09 6.51 12.30
CA GLY A 228 -0.17 7.59 12.63
C GLY A 228 -0.76 8.97 12.32
N LEU A 229 -1.36 9.13 11.11
CA LEU A 229 -2.05 10.37 10.74
C LEU A 229 -3.25 10.65 11.65
N HIS A 230 -4.07 9.64 11.94
CA HIS A 230 -5.21 9.78 12.84
C HIS A 230 -4.76 10.20 14.24
N HIS A 231 -3.77 9.54 14.81
CA HIS A 231 -3.22 9.87 16.11
C HIS A 231 -2.60 11.28 16.19
N ALA A 232 -1.88 11.68 15.14
CA ALA A 232 -1.37 13.04 15.05
C ALA A 232 -2.50 14.07 14.98
N ALA A 233 -3.56 13.79 14.21
CA ALA A 233 -4.73 14.66 14.10
C ALA A 233 -5.51 14.76 15.41
N GLU A 234 -5.66 13.67 16.17
CA GLU A 234 -6.36 13.66 17.47
C GLU A 234 -5.76 14.65 18.47
N LYS A 235 -4.43 14.80 18.48
CA LYS A 235 -3.73 15.74 19.38
C LYS A 235 -4.07 17.19 19.12
N HIS A 236 -4.48 17.53 17.90
CA HIS A 236 -4.72 18.90 17.44
C HIS A 236 -6.18 19.18 17.09
N THR A 237 -7.04 18.17 17.15
CA THR A 237 -8.47 18.32 16.86
C THR A 237 -9.27 18.43 18.15
N PRO A 238 -10.26 19.32 18.26
CA PRO A 238 -11.14 19.40 19.42
C PRO A 238 -11.82 18.09 19.70
N LYS A 239 -11.93 17.73 20.99
CA LYS A 239 -12.53 16.45 21.44
C LYS A 239 -13.94 16.27 20.87
N GLY A 240 -14.20 15.06 20.39
CA GLY A 240 -15.52 14.67 19.89
C GLY A 240 -15.80 15.02 18.43
N LYS A 241 -14.87 15.64 17.72
CA LYS A 241 -15.01 15.84 16.26
C LYS A 241 -14.85 14.53 15.51
N LYS A 242 -15.69 14.34 14.49
CA LYS A 242 -15.69 13.18 13.59
C LYS A 242 -15.69 13.68 12.15
N GLY A 243 -15.17 12.88 11.23
CA GLY A 243 -15.21 13.18 9.80
C GLY A 243 -14.46 14.48 9.45
N TRP A 244 -13.33 14.76 10.12
CA TRP A 244 -12.59 16.01 9.98
C TRP A 244 -11.54 15.98 8.89
N LEU A 245 -11.06 14.79 8.54
CA LEU A 245 -9.95 14.55 7.66
C LEU A 245 -10.29 13.45 6.67
N PHE A 246 -9.90 13.60 5.42
CA PHE A 246 -10.03 12.58 4.38
C PHE A 246 -8.64 12.21 3.85
N PRO A 247 -8.13 11.00 4.14
CA PRO A 247 -6.87 10.54 3.61
C PRO A 247 -7.06 10.08 2.15
N PHE A 248 -6.25 10.59 1.22
CA PHE A 248 -6.18 10.08 -0.15
C PHE A 248 -5.16 8.95 -0.24
N TYR A 249 -3.96 9.18 0.29
CA TYR A 249 -2.84 8.28 0.17
C TYR A 249 -1.84 8.52 1.29
N ILE A 250 -1.45 7.46 1.97
CA ILE A 250 -0.40 7.47 2.97
C ILE A 250 0.38 6.18 2.81
N ALA A 251 1.58 6.24 2.28
CA ALA A 251 2.47 5.09 2.19
C ALA A 251 3.92 5.53 1.97
N GLY A 252 4.82 4.91 2.72
CA GLY A 252 6.25 5.13 2.59
C GLY A 252 6.68 6.50 3.07
N ASP A 253 7.07 7.36 2.13
CA ASP A 253 7.48 8.75 2.35
C ASP A 253 6.43 9.77 1.90
N ASP A 254 5.35 9.32 1.28
CA ASP A 254 4.26 10.17 0.77
C ASP A 254 3.07 10.23 1.74
N ILE A 255 2.62 11.44 2.04
CA ILE A 255 1.40 11.72 2.80
C ILE A 255 0.52 12.68 2.00
N PHE A 256 -0.73 12.27 1.70
CA PHE A 256 -1.67 13.06 0.94
C PHE A 256 -3.07 12.98 1.55
N PHE A 257 -3.60 14.10 2.02
CA PHE A 257 -4.91 14.16 2.67
C PHE A 257 -5.60 15.50 2.48
N ALA A 258 -6.91 15.54 2.72
CA ALA A 258 -7.70 16.75 2.83
C ALA A 258 -8.21 16.96 4.26
N VAL A 259 -8.38 18.21 4.65
CA VAL A 259 -8.89 18.60 5.96
C VAL A 259 -9.90 19.73 5.81
N ALA A 260 -10.99 19.69 6.57
CA ALA A 260 -11.91 20.80 6.66
C ALA A 260 -11.28 21.98 7.41
N ILE A 261 -11.43 23.20 6.88
CA ILE A 261 -11.01 24.43 7.53
C ILE A 261 -12.24 25.11 8.11
N GLU A 262 -12.21 25.40 9.41
CA GLU A 262 -13.16 26.30 10.06
C GLU A 262 -12.59 27.72 10.01
N ASP A 263 -13.44 28.71 9.64
CA ASP A 263 -13.10 30.14 9.77
C ASP A 263 -13.23 30.59 11.23
#